data_51a2fea42615bec9ff32e54b3f091e9d
#
_entry.id   51a2fea42615bec9ff32e54b3f091e9d
#
_cell.length_a   1.000
_cell.length_b   1.000
_cell.length_c   1.000
_cell.angle_alpha   90.00
_cell.angle_beta   90.00
_cell.angle_gamma   90.00
#
_symmetry.space_group_name_H-M   'P 1'
#
loop_
_entity.id
_entity.type
_entity.pdbx_description
1 polymer ?
#
loop_
_entity_poly.entity_id
_entity_poly.type
_entity_poly.pdbx_seq_one_letter_code
_entity_poly.pdbx_strand_id
1 'polypeptide(L)'
;MRIPRTRPGFWSRLRPPRRTARLRLAFLFGGVFVVCAFALIGVNYGLFAATHHASDKGRPPPYSGAKTVGNLASQPPAAQLGEAANFDLRRLLIQSGIDLGVASAMAFTLGWLAAGRVLRPLSTITATARQISATSLSERLSLPGPDDELKDLGDTLDGLFARLEASFQAQRHFVANASHELRTPLTTDRALLQVALDEPDATADMWRDAGEELLASNTEQGHLIEALLTLATSEAGLHHREPVDLCAVIRAALPTPRPETGRLGLHLEAATAVLDGDPVLTERLVTNLVDNAVRHNIPGGWVQVATRTVGGRAILSVANTGPVIPPDQVDRLFQPFQRLQPRRGSNGHGLGLSIVHAIAAAHGATVNAQALPRGGLAIDVTFPPPGRVAGQPAQRASR
;
A
#
# COMPACT_ATOMS: atom_id res chain seq x y z
N MET A 1 36.54 -11.81 30.03
CA MET A 1 35.50 -12.67 30.56
C MET A 1 34.66 -13.19 29.38
N ARG A 2 34.89 -14.45 28.95
CA ARG A 2 34.30 -15.04 27.75
C ARG A 2 33.01 -15.79 28.16
N ILE A 3 31.86 -15.38 27.62
CA ILE A 3 30.56 -16.02 27.83
C ILE A 3 30.50 -17.24 26.89
N PRO A 4 30.17 -18.45 27.38
CA PRO A 4 30.08 -19.64 26.54
C PRO A 4 28.78 -19.60 25.72
N ARG A 5 28.89 -19.76 24.38
CA ARG A 5 27.78 -19.97 23.46
C ARG A 5 27.18 -21.36 23.72
N THR A 6 25.97 -21.37 24.25
CA THR A 6 25.13 -22.59 24.33
C THR A 6 24.74 -23.02 22.92
N ARG A 7 25.14 -24.24 22.53
CA ARG A 7 24.72 -24.92 21.30
C ARG A 7 23.22 -25.21 21.40
N PRO A 8 22.41 -24.90 20.36
CA PRO A 8 21.00 -25.28 20.35
C PRO A 8 20.86 -26.82 20.30
N GLY A 9 20.06 -27.36 21.18
CA GLY A 9 19.86 -28.78 21.36
C GLY A 9 19.29 -29.49 20.13
N PHE A 10 19.72 -30.72 19.93
CA PHE A 10 19.39 -31.66 18.85
C PHE A 10 17.86 -31.93 18.68
N TRP A 11 17.02 -31.56 19.65
CA TRP A 11 15.57 -31.81 19.68
C TRP A 11 14.70 -30.77 18.93
N SER A 12 15.28 -29.72 18.38
CA SER A 12 14.50 -28.69 17.62
C SER A 12 14.18 -29.08 16.17
N ARG A 13 14.58 -30.28 15.70
CA ARG A 13 14.42 -30.72 14.30
C ARG A 13 13.22 -31.61 14.03
N LEU A 14 12.42 -31.97 15.04
CA LEU A 14 11.19 -32.76 14.85
C LEU A 14 9.94 -31.88 14.91
N ARG A 15 9.85 -30.88 14.03
CA ARG A 15 8.56 -30.30 13.71
C ARG A 15 7.83 -31.27 12.77
N PRO A 16 6.59 -31.71 13.11
CA PRO A 16 5.82 -32.56 12.21
C PRO A 16 5.73 -31.87 10.84
N PRO A 17 5.79 -32.62 9.72
CA PRO A 17 5.71 -32.02 8.40
C PRO A 17 4.40 -31.26 8.30
N ARG A 18 4.49 -29.94 8.17
CA ARG A 18 3.32 -29.09 7.92
C ARG A 18 2.64 -29.70 6.70
N ARG A 19 1.41 -30.19 6.88
CA ARG A 19 0.57 -30.71 5.79
C ARG A 19 0.48 -29.58 4.77
N THR A 20 1.32 -29.65 3.74
CA THR A 20 1.41 -28.62 2.71
C THR A 20 0.09 -28.57 1.97
N ALA A 21 -0.35 -27.40 1.51
CA ALA A 21 -1.57 -27.24 0.74
C ALA A 21 -1.63 -28.22 -0.44
N ARG A 22 -0.45 -28.56 -1.02
CA ARG A 22 -0.27 -29.60 -2.04
C ARG A 22 -0.81 -30.96 -1.61
N LEU A 23 -0.48 -31.37 -0.42
CA LEU A 23 -0.89 -32.66 0.14
C LEU A 23 -2.40 -32.71 0.37
N ARG A 24 -2.98 -31.61 0.87
CA ARG A 24 -4.45 -31.51 1.04
C ARG A 24 -5.18 -31.54 -0.30
N LEU A 25 -4.68 -30.80 -1.30
CA LEU A 25 -5.29 -30.77 -2.64
C LEU A 25 -5.19 -32.14 -3.33
N ALA A 26 -4.01 -32.78 -3.26
CA ALA A 26 -3.81 -34.11 -3.84
C ALA A 26 -4.73 -35.16 -3.18
N PHE A 27 -4.90 -35.14 -1.85
CA PHE A 27 -5.85 -36.03 -1.15
C PHE A 27 -7.31 -35.72 -1.50
N LEU A 28 -7.67 -34.44 -1.68
CA LEU A 28 -9.03 -34.04 -2.03
C LEU A 28 -9.38 -34.51 -3.43
N PHE A 29 -8.54 -34.24 -4.43
CA PHE A 29 -8.77 -34.68 -5.81
C PHE A 29 -8.67 -36.21 -5.94
N GLY A 30 -7.69 -36.84 -5.29
CA GLY A 30 -7.56 -38.29 -5.25
C GLY A 30 -8.76 -38.95 -4.58
N GLY A 31 -9.25 -38.39 -3.49
CA GLY A 31 -10.45 -38.89 -2.78
C GLY A 31 -11.72 -38.77 -3.61
N VAL A 32 -11.95 -37.62 -4.25
CA VAL A 32 -13.10 -37.43 -5.15
C VAL A 32 -13.04 -38.43 -6.33
N PHE A 33 -11.85 -38.61 -6.93
CA PHE A 33 -11.68 -39.57 -8.02
C PHE A 33 -11.99 -40.99 -7.59
N VAL A 34 -11.51 -41.43 -6.42
CA VAL A 34 -11.80 -42.78 -5.85
C VAL A 34 -13.29 -42.97 -5.60
N VAL A 35 -13.96 -41.96 -5.05
CA VAL A 35 -15.42 -42.01 -4.82
C VAL A 35 -16.20 -42.12 -6.14
N CYS A 36 -15.85 -41.33 -7.13
CA CYS A 36 -16.47 -41.40 -8.47
C CYS A 36 -16.23 -42.74 -9.14
N ALA A 37 -15.03 -43.29 -9.01
CA ALA A 37 -14.69 -44.62 -9.59
C ALA A 37 -15.44 -45.74 -8.90
N PHE A 38 -15.58 -45.73 -7.57
CA PHE A 38 -16.43 -46.71 -6.85
C PHE A 38 -17.90 -46.59 -7.26
N ALA A 39 -18.42 -45.36 -7.44
CA ALA A 39 -19.79 -45.15 -7.89
C ALA A 39 -20.02 -45.74 -9.29
N LEU A 40 -19.08 -45.53 -10.21
CA LEU A 40 -19.13 -46.11 -11.56
C LEU A 40 -19.09 -47.61 -11.58
N ILE A 41 -18.24 -48.24 -10.75
CA ILE A 41 -18.19 -49.71 -10.60
C ILE A 41 -19.50 -50.20 -10.01
N GLY A 42 -20.08 -49.51 -9.03
CA GLY A 42 -21.37 -49.89 -8.44
C GLY A 42 -22.54 -49.85 -9.45
N VAL A 43 -22.58 -48.82 -10.26
CA VAL A 43 -23.57 -48.68 -11.37
C VAL A 43 -23.37 -49.76 -12.40
N ASN A 44 -22.15 -50.09 -12.82
CA ASN A 44 -21.85 -51.13 -13.79
C ASN A 44 -22.22 -52.50 -13.25
N TYR A 45 -21.92 -52.80 -12.00
CA TYR A 45 -22.33 -54.03 -11.34
C TYR A 45 -23.86 -54.13 -11.21
N GLY A 46 -24.56 -53.07 -10.86
CA GLY A 46 -26.01 -53.03 -10.78
C GLY A 46 -26.69 -53.30 -12.16
N LEU A 47 -26.17 -52.70 -13.21
CA LEU A 47 -26.62 -52.94 -14.59
C LEU A 47 -26.40 -54.41 -15.00
N PHE A 48 -25.23 -54.96 -14.71
CA PHE A 48 -24.89 -56.35 -15.01
C PHE A 48 -25.82 -57.31 -14.25
N ALA A 49 -26.04 -57.09 -12.95
CA ALA A 49 -26.96 -57.89 -12.15
C ALA A 49 -28.42 -57.81 -12.66
N ALA A 50 -28.87 -56.62 -13.10
CA ALA A 50 -30.20 -56.40 -13.62
C ALA A 50 -30.42 -57.14 -14.96
N THR A 51 -29.43 -57.16 -15.83
CA THR A 51 -29.51 -57.88 -17.12
C THR A 51 -29.53 -59.41 -16.92
N HIS A 52 -28.79 -59.93 -15.96
CA HIS A 52 -28.84 -61.36 -15.58
C HIS A 52 -30.17 -61.78 -14.97
N HIS A 53 -30.77 -60.95 -14.08
CA HIS A 53 -32.11 -61.24 -13.51
C HIS A 53 -33.24 -61.11 -14.55
N ALA A 54 -33.10 -60.26 -15.57
CA ALA A 54 -34.07 -60.16 -16.65
C ALA A 54 -34.07 -61.41 -17.58
N SER A 55 -32.86 -61.96 -17.80
CA SER A 55 -32.70 -63.18 -18.61
C SER A 55 -33.30 -64.44 -17.97
N ASP A 56 -33.35 -64.53 -16.62
CA ASP A 56 -33.90 -65.67 -15.91
C ASP A 56 -35.45 -65.68 -15.87
N LYS A 57 -36.09 -64.50 -15.95
CA LYS A 57 -37.57 -64.39 -16.00
C LYS A 57 -38.18 -64.70 -17.34
N GLY A 58 -37.40 -64.84 -18.41
CA GLY A 58 -37.85 -65.15 -19.78
C GLY A 58 -37.85 -66.61 -20.14
N ARG A 59 -37.52 -67.52 -19.23
CA ARG A 59 -37.50 -68.94 -19.50
C ARG A 59 -38.92 -69.48 -19.47
N PRO A 60 -39.48 -69.99 -20.57
CA PRO A 60 -40.80 -70.57 -20.57
C PRO A 60 -40.82 -71.82 -19.68
N PRO A 61 -41.96 -72.14 -19.00
CA PRO A 61 -42.08 -73.34 -18.17
C PRO A 61 -41.85 -74.60 -18.99
N PRO A 62 -41.22 -75.63 -18.41
CA PRO A 62 -40.96 -76.87 -19.15
C PRO A 62 -42.30 -77.48 -19.58
N TYR A 63 -42.48 -77.59 -20.88
CA TYR A 63 -43.62 -78.30 -21.51
C TYR A 63 -43.64 -79.73 -20.96
N SER A 64 -44.60 -80.07 -20.17
CA SER A 64 -44.94 -81.41 -19.78
C SER A 64 -45.73 -82.03 -20.92
N GLY A 65 -45.08 -83.01 -21.64
CA GLY A 65 -45.75 -83.89 -22.53
C GLY A 65 -45.38 -83.79 -23.98
N ALA A 66 -44.26 -84.44 -24.38
CA ALA A 66 -44.15 -85.13 -25.69
C ALA A 66 -43.03 -86.16 -25.58
N LYS A 67 -43.35 -87.44 -25.62
CA LYS A 67 -42.45 -88.55 -25.98
C LYS A 67 -42.06 -88.40 -27.46
N THR A 68 -40.76 -88.16 -27.75
CA THR A 68 -40.15 -88.64 -28.97
C THR A 68 -38.63 -88.62 -28.90
N VAL A 69 -38.11 -89.77 -29.01
CA VAL A 69 -36.82 -90.30 -29.38
C VAL A 69 -35.88 -89.34 -30.13
N GLY A 70 -34.62 -89.29 -29.66
CA GLY A 70 -33.44 -89.11 -30.51
C GLY A 70 -32.88 -87.69 -30.53
N ASN A 71 -31.94 -87.42 -29.78
CA ASN A 71 -30.57 -86.99 -29.98
C ASN A 71 -29.96 -86.40 -28.72
N LEU A 72 -28.97 -87.10 -28.22
CA LEU A 72 -28.13 -86.68 -27.10
C LEU A 72 -27.25 -85.49 -27.54
N ALA A 73 -27.76 -84.29 -27.46
CA ALA A 73 -26.93 -83.11 -27.28
C ALA A 73 -26.88 -82.86 -25.76
N SER A 74 -25.76 -83.21 -25.14
CA SER A 74 -25.46 -83.04 -23.76
C SER A 74 -25.58 -81.57 -23.40
N GLN A 75 -26.71 -81.17 -22.81
CA GLN A 75 -26.78 -79.87 -22.11
C GLN A 75 -25.85 -80.00 -20.92
N PRO A 76 -24.93 -79.06 -20.73
CA PRO A 76 -24.08 -79.05 -19.55
C PRO A 76 -24.98 -78.90 -18.32
N PRO A 77 -24.72 -79.66 -17.24
CA PRO A 77 -25.53 -79.60 -16.02
C PRO A 77 -25.54 -78.17 -15.46
N ALA A 78 -26.69 -77.73 -14.98
CA ALA A 78 -26.94 -76.37 -14.49
C ALA A 78 -25.90 -75.92 -13.46
N ALA A 79 -25.22 -76.82 -12.75
CA ALA A 79 -24.11 -76.56 -11.87
C ALA A 79 -22.88 -75.98 -12.60
N GLN A 80 -22.57 -76.43 -13.83
CA GLN A 80 -21.41 -75.94 -14.59
C GLN A 80 -21.64 -74.53 -15.18
N LEU A 81 -22.89 -74.15 -15.46
CA LEU A 81 -23.24 -72.78 -15.84
C LEU A 81 -23.11 -71.79 -14.70
N GLY A 82 -23.40 -72.21 -13.47
CA GLY A 82 -23.23 -71.39 -12.26
C GLY A 82 -21.77 -71.18 -11.86
N GLU A 83 -20.92 -72.21 -12.03
CA GLU A 83 -19.47 -72.06 -11.77
C GLU A 83 -18.78 -71.19 -12.81
N ALA A 84 -19.14 -71.31 -14.11
CA ALA A 84 -18.61 -70.46 -15.14
C ALA A 84 -18.99 -68.97 -14.95
N ALA A 85 -20.25 -68.69 -14.57
CA ALA A 85 -20.71 -67.34 -14.26
C ALA A 85 -19.99 -66.71 -13.04
N ASN A 86 -19.75 -67.52 -12.00
CA ASN A 86 -19.00 -67.08 -10.85
C ASN A 86 -17.50 -66.83 -11.13
N PHE A 87 -16.92 -67.61 -12.02
CA PHE A 87 -15.52 -67.45 -12.46
C PHE A 87 -15.35 -66.18 -13.29
N ASP A 88 -16.27 -65.88 -14.16
CA ASP A 88 -16.26 -64.63 -14.98
C ASP A 88 -16.51 -63.40 -14.11
N LEU A 89 -17.42 -63.46 -13.13
CA LEU A 89 -17.68 -62.38 -12.18
C LEU A 89 -16.44 -62.05 -11.34
N ARG A 90 -15.77 -63.09 -10.82
CA ARG A 90 -14.55 -62.93 -10.03
C ARG A 90 -13.41 -62.34 -10.83
N ARG A 91 -13.26 -62.75 -12.10
CA ARG A 91 -12.25 -62.20 -13.03
C ARG A 91 -12.53 -60.73 -13.35
N LEU A 92 -13.79 -60.35 -13.57
CA LEU A 92 -14.21 -58.97 -13.80
C LEU A 92 -13.95 -58.09 -12.58
N LEU A 93 -14.24 -58.57 -11.38
CA LEU A 93 -13.98 -57.83 -10.12
C LEU A 93 -12.48 -57.60 -9.90
N ILE A 94 -11.64 -58.61 -10.16
CA ILE A 94 -10.19 -58.50 -10.00
C ILE A 94 -9.64 -57.52 -11.01
N GLN A 95 -10.07 -57.59 -12.29
CA GLN A 95 -9.63 -56.71 -13.37
C GLN A 95 -10.07 -55.26 -13.10
N SER A 96 -11.33 -55.03 -12.73
CA SER A 96 -11.83 -53.70 -12.32
C SER A 96 -11.10 -53.16 -11.11
N GLY A 97 -10.71 -53.98 -10.16
CA GLY A 97 -9.92 -53.58 -8.98
C GLY A 97 -8.50 -53.10 -9.38
N ILE A 98 -7.85 -53.81 -10.30
CA ILE A 98 -6.53 -53.45 -10.84
C ILE A 98 -6.62 -52.12 -11.61
N ASP A 99 -7.60 -51.99 -12.52
CA ASP A 99 -7.80 -50.81 -13.33
C ASP A 99 -8.10 -49.59 -12.42
N LEU A 100 -8.91 -49.73 -11.42
CA LEU A 100 -9.19 -48.72 -10.40
C LEU A 100 -7.92 -48.33 -9.64
N GLY A 101 -7.10 -49.27 -9.23
CA GLY A 101 -5.84 -49.05 -8.55
C GLY A 101 -4.86 -48.23 -9.39
N VAL A 102 -4.70 -48.61 -10.66
CA VAL A 102 -3.84 -47.88 -11.62
C VAL A 102 -4.36 -46.47 -11.89
N ALA A 103 -5.67 -46.34 -12.17
CA ALA A 103 -6.29 -45.05 -12.43
C ALA A 103 -6.18 -44.09 -11.18
N SER A 104 -6.36 -44.64 -9.99
CA SER A 104 -6.22 -43.87 -8.74
C SER A 104 -4.77 -43.39 -8.50
N ALA A 105 -3.79 -44.27 -8.76
CA ALA A 105 -2.38 -43.90 -8.65
C ALA A 105 -1.98 -42.81 -9.68
N MET A 106 -2.50 -42.93 -10.91
CA MET A 106 -2.29 -41.95 -11.99
C MET A 106 -2.95 -40.61 -11.65
N ALA A 107 -4.19 -40.61 -11.19
CA ALA A 107 -4.89 -39.38 -10.76
C ALA A 107 -4.20 -38.68 -9.60
N PHE A 108 -3.71 -39.45 -8.61
CA PHE A 108 -2.95 -38.88 -7.49
C PHE A 108 -1.64 -38.24 -7.96
N THR A 109 -0.87 -38.92 -8.80
CA THR A 109 0.39 -38.38 -9.35
C THR A 109 0.18 -37.13 -10.18
N LEU A 110 -0.81 -37.14 -11.09
CA LEU A 110 -1.13 -35.97 -11.91
C LEU A 110 -1.64 -34.82 -11.05
N GLY A 111 -2.50 -35.08 -10.08
CA GLY A 111 -2.98 -34.07 -9.12
C GLY A 111 -1.86 -33.47 -8.27
N TRP A 112 -0.90 -34.29 -7.85
CA TRP A 112 0.30 -33.81 -7.12
C TRP A 112 1.18 -32.90 -7.96
N LEU A 113 1.43 -33.27 -9.23
CA LEU A 113 2.23 -32.48 -10.16
C LEU A 113 1.54 -31.14 -10.50
N ALA A 114 0.23 -31.20 -10.81
CA ALA A 114 -0.58 -30.03 -11.10
C ALA A 114 -0.63 -29.05 -9.90
N ALA A 115 -0.93 -29.56 -8.71
CA ALA A 115 -0.93 -28.78 -7.47
C ALA A 115 0.45 -28.16 -7.19
N GLY A 116 1.54 -28.90 -7.49
CA GLY A 116 2.90 -28.42 -7.35
C GLY A 116 3.20 -27.22 -8.26
N ARG A 117 2.74 -27.30 -9.51
CA ARG A 117 2.94 -26.24 -10.50
C ARG A 117 2.10 -24.98 -10.20
N VAL A 118 0.83 -25.16 -9.84
CA VAL A 118 -0.10 -24.05 -9.52
C VAL A 118 0.27 -23.32 -8.22
N LEU A 119 0.75 -24.05 -7.21
CA LEU A 119 1.08 -23.45 -5.91
C LEU A 119 2.54 -22.95 -5.79
N ARG A 120 3.37 -23.18 -6.80
CA ARG A 120 4.77 -22.73 -6.82
C ARG A 120 4.91 -21.21 -6.76
N PRO A 121 4.16 -20.41 -7.56
CA PRO A 121 4.20 -18.95 -7.50
C PRO A 121 3.85 -18.41 -6.10
N LEU A 122 2.84 -19.00 -5.45
CA LEU A 122 2.44 -18.58 -4.10
C LEU A 122 3.56 -18.76 -3.06
N SER A 123 4.35 -19.83 -3.19
CA SER A 123 5.51 -20.06 -2.31
C SER A 123 6.62 -19.05 -2.58
N THR A 124 6.81 -18.62 -3.82
CA THR A 124 7.76 -17.57 -4.21
C THR A 124 7.33 -16.22 -3.63
N ILE A 125 6.08 -15.81 -3.85
CA ILE A 125 5.50 -14.58 -3.26
C ILE A 125 5.73 -14.54 -1.75
N THR A 126 5.39 -15.64 -1.05
CA THR A 126 5.53 -15.70 0.40
C THR A 126 7.00 -15.66 0.86
N ALA A 127 7.91 -16.28 0.11
CA ALA A 127 9.34 -16.27 0.42
C ALA A 127 9.93 -14.87 0.22
N THR A 128 9.68 -14.24 -0.94
CA THR A 128 10.16 -12.89 -1.24
C THR A 128 9.56 -11.86 -0.29
N ALA A 129 8.25 -11.91 -0.03
CA ALA A 129 7.60 -11.00 0.93
C ALA A 129 8.17 -11.11 2.36
N ARG A 130 8.69 -12.29 2.76
CA ARG A 130 9.37 -12.46 4.06
C ARG A 130 10.81 -11.95 4.05
N GLN A 131 11.47 -11.93 2.91
CA GLN A 131 12.82 -11.41 2.75
C GLN A 131 12.84 -9.89 2.62
N ILE A 132 11.74 -9.30 2.12
CA ILE A 132 11.60 -7.85 2.00
C ILE A 132 11.62 -7.24 3.40
N SER A 133 12.62 -6.41 3.63
CA SER A 133 12.82 -5.61 4.84
C SER A 133 13.03 -4.14 4.43
N ALA A 134 13.07 -3.23 5.38
CA ALA A 134 13.34 -1.82 5.11
C ALA A 134 14.66 -1.55 4.37
N THR A 135 15.55 -2.54 4.29
CA THR A 135 16.85 -2.46 3.57
C THR A 135 16.84 -3.11 2.19
N SER A 136 15.82 -3.90 1.85
CA SER A 136 15.74 -4.67 0.59
C SER A 136 14.39 -4.48 -0.14
N LEU A 137 13.78 -3.32 0.00
CA LEU A 137 12.48 -2.97 -0.65
C LEU A 137 12.58 -2.84 -2.17
N SER A 138 13.80 -2.75 -2.74
CA SER A 138 14.02 -2.66 -4.18
C SER A 138 13.82 -3.98 -4.93
N GLU A 139 13.77 -5.11 -4.22
CA GLU A 139 13.47 -6.40 -4.84
C GLU A 139 12.01 -6.44 -5.29
N ARG A 140 11.78 -6.97 -6.50
CA ARG A 140 10.45 -7.13 -7.08
C ARG A 140 10.12 -8.62 -7.25
N LEU A 141 8.85 -8.93 -7.14
CA LEU A 141 8.37 -10.30 -7.37
C LEU A 141 8.55 -10.69 -8.82
N SER A 142 8.27 -9.79 -9.76
CA SER A 142 8.42 -9.95 -11.21
C SER A 142 8.04 -11.35 -11.68
N LEU A 143 6.83 -11.80 -11.31
CA LEU A 143 6.39 -13.18 -11.52
C LEU A 143 6.36 -13.50 -13.01
N PRO A 144 7.14 -14.47 -13.49
CA PRO A 144 7.06 -14.94 -14.86
C PRO A 144 5.82 -15.83 -15.01
N GLY A 145 5.01 -15.62 -16.06
CA GLY A 145 3.86 -16.47 -16.33
C GLY A 145 2.84 -15.81 -17.25
N PRO A 146 1.73 -16.51 -17.53
CA PRO A 146 0.61 -15.93 -18.25
C PRO A 146 -0.06 -14.84 -17.42
N ASP A 147 -0.80 -13.96 -18.11
CA ASP A 147 -1.60 -12.91 -17.46
C ASP A 147 -2.83 -13.59 -16.80
N ASP A 148 -2.66 -14.02 -15.55
CA ASP A 148 -3.68 -14.63 -14.71
C ASP A 148 -3.80 -13.89 -13.37
N GLU A 149 -4.72 -14.33 -12.53
CA GLU A 149 -5.00 -13.72 -11.21
C GLU A 149 -3.78 -13.72 -10.28
N LEU A 150 -2.83 -14.64 -10.48
CA LEU A 150 -1.59 -14.72 -9.70
C LEU A 150 -0.60 -13.65 -10.15
N LYS A 151 -0.56 -13.34 -11.43
CA LYS A 151 0.26 -12.25 -11.96
C LYS A 151 -0.29 -10.90 -11.53
N ASP A 152 -1.62 -10.70 -11.61
CA ASP A 152 -2.29 -9.48 -11.11
C ASP A 152 -2.00 -9.24 -9.63
N LEU A 153 -2.00 -10.30 -8.82
CA LEU A 153 -1.62 -10.21 -7.41
C LEU A 153 -0.14 -9.81 -7.26
N GLY A 154 0.75 -10.39 -8.07
CA GLY A 154 2.18 -10.06 -8.06
C GLY A 154 2.42 -8.59 -8.42
N ASP A 155 1.80 -8.10 -9.49
CA ASP A 155 1.92 -6.72 -9.96
C ASP A 155 1.34 -5.73 -8.95
N THR A 156 0.23 -6.08 -8.29
CA THR A 156 -0.35 -5.28 -7.19
C THR A 156 0.61 -5.18 -6.01
N LEU A 157 1.24 -6.29 -5.61
CA LEU A 157 2.23 -6.30 -4.54
C LEU A 157 3.49 -5.51 -4.91
N ASP A 158 3.98 -5.66 -6.15
CA ASP A 158 5.12 -4.87 -6.65
C ASP A 158 4.81 -3.37 -6.65
N GLY A 159 3.58 -2.98 -7.00
CA GLY A 159 3.10 -1.60 -6.88
C GLY A 159 3.07 -1.09 -5.43
N LEU A 160 2.67 -1.93 -4.49
CA LEU A 160 2.69 -1.60 -3.05
C LEU A 160 4.14 -1.47 -2.54
N PHE A 161 5.05 -2.37 -2.93
CA PHE A 161 6.46 -2.29 -2.55
C PHE A 161 7.14 -1.05 -3.13
N ALA A 162 6.82 -0.66 -4.37
CA ALA A 162 7.33 0.57 -4.98
C ALA A 162 6.90 1.82 -4.19
N ARG A 163 5.63 1.89 -3.76
CA ARG A 163 5.15 3.00 -2.92
C ARG A 163 5.82 3.01 -1.55
N LEU A 164 5.98 1.84 -0.94
CA LEU A 164 6.65 1.72 0.36
C LEU A 164 8.12 2.11 0.28
N GLU A 165 8.83 1.68 -0.77
CA GLU A 165 10.22 2.07 -1.04
C GLU A 165 10.36 3.57 -1.21
N ALA A 166 9.50 4.20 -2.02
CA ALA A 166 9.48 5.64 -2.22
C ALA A 166 9.24 6.40 -0.90
N SER A 167 8.33 5.90 -0.04
CA SER A 167 8.06 6.46 1.28
C SER A 167 9.28 6.37 2.21
N PHE A 168 9.94 5.20 2.27
CA PHE A 168 11.16 5.05 3.09
C PHE A 168 12.33 5.90 2.57
N GLN A 169 12.48 6.02 1.25
CA GLN A 169 13.50 6.89 0.67
C GLN A 169 13.23 8.36 1.00
N ALA A 170 11.99 8.82 0.87
CA ALA A 170 11.59 10.17 1.26
C ALA A 170 11.88 10.43 2.74
N GLN A 171 11.55 9.48 3.62
CA GLN A 171 11.82 9.57 5.06
C GLN A 171 13.33 9.63 5.37
N ARG A 172 14.16 8.81 4.69
CA ARG A 172 15.61 8.86 4.86
C ARG A 172 16.19 10.21 4.41
N HIS A 173 15.75 10.72 3.26
CA HIS A 173 16.16 12.03 2.77
C HIS A 173 15.74 13.15 3.72
N PHE A 174 14.50 13.07 4.24
CA PHE A 174 14.00 14.01 5.23
C PHE A 174 14.89 14.05 6.48
N VAL A 175 15.20 12.88 7.09
CA VAL A 175 16.05 12.80 8.29
C VAL A 175 17.48 13.29 8.00
N ALA A 176 18.04 12.93 6.85
CA ALA A 176 19.38 13.37 6.46
C ALA A 176 19.44 14.90 6.30
N ASN A 177 18.48 15.48 5.57
CA ASN A 177 18.42 16.91 5.33
C ASN A 177 18.15 17.69 6.64
N ALA A 178 17.21 17.23 7.48
CA ALA A 178 16.96 17.83 8.79
C ALA A 178 18.23 17.85 9.67
N SER A 179 19.00 16.73 9.65
CA SER A 179 20.26 16.65 10.39
C SER A 179 21.31 17.62 9.86
N HIS A 180 21.38 17.84 8.55
CA HIS A 180 22.28 18.81 7.93
C HIS A 180 21.88 20.26 8.26
N GLU A 181 20.58 20.58 8.13
CA GLU A 181 20.05 21.92 8.39
C GLU A 181 20.17 22.31 9.87
N LEU A 182 20.11 21.35 10.80
CA LEU A 182 20.35 21.60 12.24
C LEU A 182 21.84 21.69 12.58
N ARG A 183 22.72 20.95 11.91
CA ARG A 183 24.15 20.95 12.21
C ARG A 183 24.85 22.24 11.79
N THR A 184 24.46 22.82 10.65
CA THR A 184 25.07 24.03 10.09
C THR A 184 25.02 25.20 11.06
N PRO A 185 23.85 25.67 11.58
CA PRO A 185 23.79 26.77 12.53
C PRO A 185 24.55 26.45 13.82
N LEU A 186 24.42 25.24 14.37
CA LEU A 186 25.16 24.86 15.58
C LEU A 186 26.69 24.94 15.40
N THR A 187 27.19 24.63 14.20
CA THR A 187 28.63 24.77 13.89
C THR A 187 29.04 26.23 13.80
N THR A 188 28.18 27.07 13.19
CA THR A 188 28.40 28.52 13.09
C THR A 188 28.36 29.18 14.45
N ASP A 189 27.35 28.86 15.28
CA ASP A 189 27.20 29.36 16.66
C ASP A 189 28.45 29.05 17.50
N ARG A 190 28.93 27.79 17.39
CA ARG A 190 30.14 27.36 18.06
C ARG A 190 31.38 28.13 17.59
N ALA A 191 31.51 28.33 16.26
CA ALA A 191 32.65 29.10 15.74
C ALA A 191 32.62 30.56 16.17
N LEU A 192 31.44 31.19 16.17
CA LEU A 192 31.24 32.55 16.62
C LEU A 192 31.65 32.71 18.11
N LEU A 193 31.21 31.80 18.95
CA LEU A 193 31.59 31.78 20.37
C LEU A 193 33.10 31.55 20.57
N GLN A 194 33.71 30.65 19.81
CA GLN A 194 35.15 30.40 19.88
C GLN A 194 35.96 31.64 19.49
N VAL A 195 35.58 32.32 18.40
CA VAL A 195 36.25 33.56 17.96
C VAL A 195 36.14 34.64 19.06
N ALA A 196 34.95 34.84 19.65
CA ALA A 196 34.74 35.80 20.72
C ALA A 196 35.51 35.47 22.01
N LEU A 197 35.71 34.16 22.30
CA LEU A 197 36.46 33.70 23.47
C LEU A 197 37.98 33.76 23.29
N ASP A 198 38.45 33.53 22.05
CA ASP A 198 39.91 33.52 21.73
C ASP A 198 40.48 34.93 21.49
N GLU A 199 39.63 35.98 21.36
CA GLU A 199 40.03 37.37 21.20
C GLU A 199 40.47 37.97 22.52
N PRO A 200 41.78 38.28 22.76
CA PRO A 200 42.28 38.77 24.04
C PRO A 200 41.75 40.17 24.43
N ASP A 201 41.44 41.00 23.42
CA ASP A 201 40.96 42.39 23.59
C ASP A 201 39.45 42.50 23.23
N ALA A 202 38.68 41.43 23.46
CA ALA A 202 37.24 41.43 23.17
C ALA A 202 36.48 42.53 23.98
N THR A 203 35.89 43.44 23.27
CA THR A 203 35.12 44.54 23.87
C THR A 203 33.69 44.10 24.24
N ALA A 204 33.04 44.86 25.13
CA ALA A 204 31.64 44.60 25.47
C ALA A 204 30.70 44.67 24.26
N ASP A 205 31.01 45.47 23.26
CA ASP A 205 30.23 45.58 22.02
C ASP A 205 30.40 44.32 21.15
N MET A 206 31.60 43.77 21.01
CA MET A 206 31.83 42.50 20.30
C MET A 206 31.04 41.33 20.94
N TRP A 207 31.03 41.29 22.29
CA TRP A 207 30.21 40.28 22.98
C TRP A 207 28.71 40.48 22.80
N ARG A 208 28.24 41.74 22.71
CA ARG A 208 26.83 42.05 22.42
C ARG A 208 26.45 41.63 21.02
N ASP A 209 27.27 41.97 20.02
CA ASP A 209 27.04 41.59 18.62
C ASP A 209 26.99 40.07 18.44
N ALA A 210 27.95 39.35 19.04
CA ALA A 210 27.97 37.89 19.03
C ALA A 210 26.72 37.30 19.73
N GLY A 211 26.29 37.88 20.84
CA GLY A 211 25.08 37.52 21.56
C GLY A 211 23.80 37.71 20.73
N GLU A 212 23.71 38.84 20.02
CA GLU A 212 22.57 39.15 19.15
C GLU A 212 22.50 38.17 17.97
N GLU A 213 23.63 37.84 17.34
CA GLU A 213 23.71 36.87 16.23
C GLU A 213 23.35 35.47 16.71
N LEU A 214 23.80 35.05 17.91
CA LEU A 214 23.42 33.77 18.53
C LEU A 214 21.91 33.68 18.82
N LEU A 215 21.32 34.78 19.33
CA LEU A 215 19.87 34.83 19.59
C LEU A 215 19.07 34.74 18.31
N ALA A 216 19.51 35.39 17.24
CA ALA A 216 18.89 35.31 15.92
C ALA A 216 18.98 33.89 15.38
N SER A 217 20.16 33.25 15.45
CA SER A 217 20.37 31.85 15.03
C SER A 217 19.49 30.87 15.83
N ASN A 218 19.42 31.03 17.15
CA ASN A 218 18.58 30.18 18.01
C ASN A 218 17.10 30.30 17.68
N THR A 219 16.62 31.50 17.36
CA THR A 219 15.25 31.74 16.93
C THR A 219 14.94 31.02 15.60
N GLU A 220 15.86 31.07 14.64
CA GLU A 220 15.72 30.38 13.36
C GLU A 220 15.73 28.87 13.54
N GLN A 221 16.58 28.32 14.43
CA GLN A 221 16.57 26.90 14.79
C GLN A 221 15.25 26.49 15.45
N GLY A 222 14.67 27.33 16.31
CA GLY A 222 13.34 27.10 16.86
C GLY A 222 12.25 26.96 15.79
N HIS A 223 12.25 27.86 14.83
CA HIS A 223 11.31 27.79 13.68
C HIS A 223 11.51 26.51 12.85
N LEU A 224 12.76 26.08 12.63
CA LEU A 224 13.06 24.84 11.92
C LEU A 224 12.49 23.61 12.67
N ILE A 225 12.73 23.54 13.99
CA ILE A 225 12.22 22.44 14.83
C ILE A 225 10.68 22.41 14.80
N GLU A 226 10.03 23.56 14.94
CA GLU A 226 8.56 23.63 14.85
C GLU A 226 8.01 23.21 13.50
N ALA A 227 8.71 23.55 12.40
CA ALA A 227 8.38 23.13 11.06
C ALA A 227 8.46 21.60 10.91
N LEU A 228 9.53 20.99 11.44
CA LEU A 228 9.72 19.54 11.44
C LEU A 228 8.66 18.81 12.28
N LEU A 229 8.32 19.34 13.46
CA LEU A 229 7.26 18.81 14.32
C LEU A 229 5.88 18.89 13.64
N THR A 230 5.61 20.01 12.95
CA THR A 230 4.35 20.19 12.20
C THR A 230 4.23 19.18 11.07
N LEU A 231 5.32 18.90 10.32
CA LEU A 231 5.33 17.87 9.30
C LEU A 231 5.04 16.48 9.91
N ALA A 232 5.74 16.11 10.97
CA ALA A 232 5.58 14.81 11.62
C ALA A 232 4.17 14.59 12.20
N THR A 233 3.59 15.63 12.83
CA THR A 233 2.24 15.54 13.40
C THR A 233 1.15 15.56 12.34
N SER A 234 1.33 16.30 11.25
CA SER A 234 0.37 16.32 10.14
C SER A 234 0.26 14.96 9.43
N GLU A 235 1.35 14.19 9.33
CA GLU A 235 1.33 12.82 8.76
C GLU A 235 0.51 11.84 9.61
N ALA A 236 0.39 12.08 10.93
CA ALA A 236 -0.42 11.26 11.83
C ALA A 236 -1.94 11.49 11.67
N GLY A 237 -2.34 12.50 10.89
CA GLY A 237 -3.73 12.90 10.68
C GLY A 237 -4.26 13.86 11.76
N LEU A 238 -5.53 14.30 11.59
CA LEU A 238 -6.15 15.24 12.52
C LEU A 238 -6.73 14.51 13.74
N HIS A 239 -6.30 14.89 14.93
CA HIS A 239 -6.86 14.41 16.18
C HIS A 239 -8.05 15.25 16.66
N HIS A 240 -8.11 16.52 16.27
CA HIS A 240 -9.16 17.45 16.63
C HIS A 240 -9.70 18.14 15.39
N ARG A 241 -11.02 18.35 15.34
CA ARG A 241 -11.71 19.06 14.26
C ARG A 241 -12.76 19.96 14.87
N GLU A 242 -12.76 21.21 14.44
CA GLU A 242 -13.79 22.18 14.76
C GLU A 242 -14.05 23.10 13.55
N PRO A 243 -15.19 23.81 13.53
CA PRO A 243 -15.44 24.80 12.48
C PRO A 243 -14.44 25.96 12.58
N VAL A 244 -13.64 26.15 11.51
CA VAL A 244 -12.65 27.23 11.41
C VAL A 244 -13.03 28.15 10.24
N ASP A 245 -13.16 29.46 10.52
CA ASP A 245 -13.37 30.46 9.47
C ASP A 245 -12.03 30.96 8.93
N LEU A 246 -11.73 30.58 7.68
CA LEU A 246 -10.52 31.03 6.97
C LEU A 246 -10.37 32.54 6.90
N CYS A 247 -11.49 33.29 6.81
CA CYS A 247 -11.43 34.75 6.78
C CYS A 247 -10.85 35.33 8.08
N ALA A 248 -11.24 34.76 9.25
CA ALA A 248 -10.71 35.19 10.55
C ALA A 248 -9.22 34.83 10.69
N VAL A 249 -8.82 33.61 10.29
CA VAL A 249 -7.43 33.14 10.31
C VAL A 249 -6.54 34.01 9.43
N ILE A 250 -6.95 34.33 8.20
CA ILE A 250 -6.17 35.18 7.30
C ILE A 250 -5.97 36.58 7.88
N ARG A 251 -7.01 37.19 8.45
CA ARG A 251 -6.90 38.52 9.05
C ARG A 251 -5.90 38.54 10.22
N ALA A 252 -5.80 37.46 10.97
CA ALA A 252 -4.82 37.32 12.05
C ALA A 252 -3.39 37.06 11.53
N ALA A 253 -3.25 36.31 10.44
CA ALA A 253 -1.97 35.92 9.84
C ALA A 253 -1.33 37.00 8.94
N LEU A 254 -2.13 37.98 8.49
CA LEU A 254 -1.59 39.03 7.62
C LEU A 254 -0.59 39.88 8.39
N PRO A 255 0.62 40.09 7.84
CA PRO A 255 1.62 40.90 8.51
C PRO A 255 1.12 42.34 8.67
N THR A 256 1.27 42.88 9.88
CA THR A 256 1.08 44.32 10.11
C THR A 256 2.03 45.08 9.15
N PRO A 257 1.59 46.17 8.48
CA PRO A 257 2.44 46.90 7.57
C PRO A 257 3.75 47.32 8.25
N ARG A 258 4.85 46.69 7.92
CA ARG A 258 6.19 47.10 8.35
C ARG A 258 6.79 48.01 7.30
N PRO A 259 7.65 48.99 7.67
CA PRO A 259 8.30 49.87 6.71
C PRO A 259 9.04 49.17 5.59
N GLU A 260 9.53 47.97 5.87
CA GLU A 260 10.26 47.11 4.90
C GLU A 260 9.35 46.42 3.88
N THR A 261 8.06 46.17 4.22
CA THR A 261 7.05 45.65 3.30
C THR A 261 6.30 46.74 2.53
N GLY A 262 6.57 48.01 2.81
CA GLY A 262 5.84 49.18 2.32
C GLY A 262 5.85 49.41 0.80
N ARG A 263 6.42 48.48 0.00
CA ARG A 263 6.39 48.47 -1.48
C ARG A 263 5.63 47.31 -2.08
N LEU A 264 5.09 46.41 -1.26
CA LEU A 264 4.30 45.26 -1.75
C LEU A 264 2.81 45.65 -1.77
N GLY A 265 2.16 45.46 -2.92
CA GLY A 265 0.71 45.55 -3.03
C GLY A 265 0.05 44.37 -2.38
N LEU A 266 -0.65 44.56 -1.25
CA LEU A 266 -1.43 43.50 -0.61
C LEU A 266 -2.91 43.60 -0.98
N HIS A 267 -3.44 42.58 -1.65
CA HIS A 267 -4.83 42.51 -2.08
C HIS A 267 -5.54 41.39 -1.29
N LEU A 268 -6.53 41.78 -0.47
CA LEU A 268 -7.31 40.83 0.34
C LEU A 268 -8.75 40.78 -0.13
N GLU A 269 -9.20 39.62 -0.59
CA GLU A 269 -10.58 39.32 -0.94
C GLU A 269 -11.13 38.21 -0.04
N ALA A 270 -11.41 38.55 1.22
CA ALA A 270 -11.80 37.59 2.24
C ALA A 270 -13.33 37.48 2.34
N ALA A 271 -13.90 36.47 1.71
CA ALA A 271 -15.28 36.04 1.97
C ALA A 271 -15.28 34.95 3.06
N THR A 272 -16.39 34.86 3.83
CA THR A 272 -16.56 33.80 4.83
C THR A 272 -16.44 32.42 4.16
N ALA A 273 -15.51 31.61 4.66
CA ALA A 273 -15.27 30.25 4.18
C ALA A 273 -14.93 29.37 5.39
N VAL A 274 -15.89 28.56 5.81
CA VAL A 274 -15.74 27.69 6.99
C VAL A 274 -15.32 26.30 6.53
N LEU A 275 -14.29 25.77 7.16
CA LEU A 275 -13.84 24.39 7.03
C LEU A 275 -14.01 23.64 8.37
N ASP A 276 -14.03 22.32 8.32
CA ASP A 276 -13.97 21.45 9.49
C ASP A 276 -12.55 20.91 9.65
N GLY A 277 -11.79 21.45 10.63
CA GLY A 277 -10.37 21.16 10.75
C GLY A 277 -9.75 21.58 12.07
N ASP A 278 -8.44 21.45 12.15
CA ASP A 278 -7.63 21.88 13.30
C ASP A 278 -7.26 23.37 13.14
N PRO A 279 -7.65 24.25 14.08
CA PRO A 279 -7.38 25.69 13.98
C PRO A 279 -5.89 26.02 13.97
N VAL A 280 -5.07 25.32 14.78
CA VAL A 280 -3.64 25.58 14.87
C VAL A 280 -2.93 25.20 13.57
N LEU A 281 -3.27 24.05 13.01
CA LEU A 281 -2.73 23.62 11.72
C LEU A 281 -3.23 24.51 10.58
N THR A 282 -4.49 24.96 10.63
CA THR A 282 -5.05 25.88 9.63
C THR A 282 -4.33 27.23 9.66
N GLU A 283 -4.08 27.79 10.85
CA GLU A 283 -3.30 29.01 11.02
C GLU A 283 -1.87 28.86 10.47
N ARG A 284 -1.20 27.74 10.77
CA ARG A 284 0.13 27.45 10.24
C ARG A 284 0.13 27.32 8.71
N LEU A 285 -0.88 26.71 8.12
CA LEU A 285 -1.02 26.62 6.66
C LEU A 285 -1.13 28.01 6.03
N VAL A 286 -2.00 28.86 6.57
CA VAL A 286 -2.18 30.24 6.08
C VAL A 286 -0.90 31.05 6.21
N THR A 287 -0.28 31.02 7.40
CA THR A 287 0.99 31.73 7.67
C THR A 287 2.09 31.30 6.70
N ASN A 288 2.28 29.97 6.50
CA ASN A 288 3.29 29.48 5.55
C ASN A 288 3.04 29.93 4.12
N LEU A 289 1.77 29.98 3.67
CA LEU A 289 1.44 30.50 2.32
C LEU A 289 1.71 31.98 2.18
N VAL A 290 1.32 32.79 3.18
CA VAL A 290 1.50 34.24 3.18
C VAL A 290 2.99 34.59 3.27
N ASP A 291 3.73 33.98 4.19
CA ASP A 291 5.17 34.19 4.34
C ASP A 291 5.93 33.80 3.07
N ASN A 292 5.56 32.67 2.45
CA ASN A 292 6.14 32.27 1.17
C ASN A 292 5.87 33.31 0.07
N ALA A 293 4.65 33.82 -0.03
CA ALA A 293 4.25 34.81 -1.01
C ALA A 293 4.96 36.16 -0.82
N VAL A 294 5.21 36.57 0.41
CA VAL A 294 5.96 37.80 0.74
C VAL A 294 7.45 37.59 0.50
N ARG A 295 8.03 36.51 1.00
CA ARG A 295 9.49 36.23 0.92
C ARG A 295 10.01 36.05 -0.49
N HIS A 296 9.23 35.38 -1.34
CA HIS A 296 9.62 35.08 -2.72
C HIS A 296 9.08 36.10 -3.74
N ASN A 297 8.69 37.28 -3.26
CA ASN A 297 8.22 38.36 -4.12
C ASN A 297 9.39 39.15 -4.77
N ILE A 298 9.04 39.99 -5.72
CA ILE A 298 9.93 40.99 -6.35
C ILE A 298 9.66 42.36 -5.76
N PRO A 299 10.64 43.28 -5.75
CA PRO A 299 10.41 44.67 -5.34
C PRO A 299 9.30 45.33 -6.16
N GLY A 300 8.32 45.93 -5.49
CA GLY A 300 7.14 46.50 -6.11
C GLY A 300 6.10 45.54 -6.66
N GLY A 301 6.24 44.27 -6.29
CA GLY A 301 5.27 43.23 -6.64
C GLY A 301 4.00 43.26 -5.77
N TRP A 302 3.18 42.26 -5.93
CA TRP A 302 1.91 42.11 -5.19
C TRP A 302 1.72 40.72 -4.62
N VAL A 303 0.93 40.62 -3.55
CA VAL A 303 0.38 39.40 -2.96
C VAL A 303 -1.13 39.52 -2.93
N GLN A 304 -1.82 38.53 -3.46
CA GLN A 304 -3.27 38.42 -3.41
C GLN A 304 -3.63 37.21 -2.53
N VAL A 305 -4.51 37.43 -1.55
CA VAL A 305 -5.08 36.40 -0.70
C VAL A 305 -6.58 36.46 -0.82
N ALA A 306 -7.21 35.36 -1.18
CA ALA A 306 -8.66 35.28 -1.33
C ALA A 306 -9.23 34.04 -0.66
N THR A 307 -10.43 34.18 -0.08
CA THR A 307 -11.24 33.05 0.39
C THR A 307 -12.61 33.06 -0.28
N ARG A 308 -13.09 31.88 -0.60
CA ARG A 308 -14.42 31.69 -1.18
C ARG A 308 -14.98 30.33 -0.82
N THR A 309 -16.30 30.21 -0.88
CA THR A 309 -17.00 28.93 -0.76
C THR A 309 -17.63 28.56 -2.10
N VAL A 310 -17.26 27.41 -2.67
CA VAL A 310 -17.79 26.90 -3.94
C VAL A 310 -18.30 25.48 -3.73
N GLY A 311 -19.58 25.25 -3.99
CA GLY A 311 -20.19 23.91 -3.81
C GLY A 311 -20.06 23.37 -2.38
N GLY A 312 -20.10 24.24 -1.37
CA GLY A 312 -19.93 23.89 0.04
C GLY A 312 -18.48 23.60 0.46
N ARG A 313 -17.50 23.83 -0.42
CA ARG A 313 -16.08 23.66 -0.13
C ARG A 313 -15.44 25.01 0.13
N ALA A 314 -14.70 25.12 1.23
CA ALA A 314 -13.89 26.29 1.50
C ALA A 314 -12.64 26.25 0.61
N ILE A 315 -12.31 27.35 -0.02
CA ILE A 315 -11.14 27.52 -0.88
C ILE A 315 -10.34 28.71 -0.40
N LEU A 316 -9.05 28.46 -0.16
CA LEU A 316 -8.03 29.48 0.09
C LEU A 316 -7.17 29.62 -1.16
N SER A 317 -7.09 30.84 -1.71
CA SER A 317 -6.24 31.17 -2.86
C SER A 317 -5.18 32.16 -2.42
N VAL A 318 -3.91 31.86 -2.69
CA VAL A 318 -2.80 32.78 -2.47
C VAL A 318 -1.99 32.88 -3.77
N ALA A 319 -1.82 34.09 -4.27
CA ALA A 319 -1.01 34.35 -5.47
C ALA A 319 -0.06 35.51 -5.23
N ASN A 320 1.13 35.42 -5.80
CA ASN A 320 2.14 36.47 -5.69
C ASN A 320 2.94 36.63 -6.98
N THR A 321 3.42 37.82 -7.21
CA THR A 321 4.49 38.08 -8.19
C THR A 321 5.82 37.51 -7.67
N GLY A 322 6.72 37.14 -8.56
CA GLY A 322 8.00 36.56 -8.15
C GLY A 322 8.88 36.18 -9.34
N PRO A 323 9.96 35.47 -9.13
CA PRO A 323 10.77 34.89 -10.19
C PRO A 323 9.96 33.96 -11.10
N VAL A 324 10.40 33.81 -12.35
CA VAL A 324 9.79 32.84 -13.27
C VAL A 324 10.12 31.43 -12.81
N ILE A 325 9.09 30.64 -12.67
CA ILE A 325 9.16 29.23 -12.24
C ILE A 325 8.86 28.36 -13.46
N PRO A 326 9.75 27.44 -13.85
CA PRO A 326 9.43 26.44 -14.87
C PRO A 326 8.26 25.57 -14.43
N PRO A 327 7.24 25.31 -15.28
CA PRO A 327 6.05 24.55 -14.89
C PRO A 327 6.36 23.14 -14.39
N ASP A 328 7.40 22.50 -14.93
CA ASP A 328 7.88 21.16 -14.53
C ASP A 328 8.53 21.12 -13.14
N GLN A 329 8.83 22.28 -12.56
CA GLN A 329 9.45 22.41 -11.24
C GLN A 329 8.44 22.74 -10.13
N VAL A 330 7.19 23.06 -10.46
CA VAL A 330 6.18 23.48 -9.47
C VAL A 330 5.93 22.37 -8.44
N ASP A 331 5.77 21.13 -8.87
CA ASP A 331 5.53 19.99 -7.95
C ASP A 331 6.70 19.74 -6.99
N ARG A 332 7.92 20.05 -7.43
CA ARG A 332 9.11 19.90 -6.59
C ARG A 332 9.17 20.89 -5.43
N LEU A 333 8.48 22.03 -5.54
CA LEU A 333 8.43 23.05 -4.47
C LEU A 333 7.72 22.56 -3.22
N PHE A 334 6.89 21.53 -3.35
CA PHE A 334 6.18 20.91 -2.21
C PHE A 334 6.97 19.78 -1.53
N GLN A 335 8.16 19.45 -2.06
CA GLN A 335 9.06 18.50 -1.41
C GLN A 335 9.84 19.18 -0.28
N PRO A 336 10.03 18.54 0.88
CA PRO A 336 10.81 19.11 1.98
C PRO A 336 12.24 19.47 1.55
N PHE A 337 12.72 20.62 2.02
CA PHE A 337 14.07 21.15 1.76
C PHE A 337 14.37 21.50 0.28
N GLN A 338 13.36 21.54 -0.58
CA GLN A 338 13.54 21.93 -2.00
C GLN A 338 13.49 23.45 -2.16
N ARG A 339 14.45 23.97 -2.97
CA ARG A 339 14.57 25.39 -3.31
C ARG A 339 14.93 25.50 -4.80
N LEU A 340 14.33 26.45 -5.50
CA LEU A 340 14.62 26.68 -6.92
C LEU A 340 16.03 27.25 -7.17
N GLN A 341 16.52 28.08 -6.27
CA GLN A 341 17.86 28.65 -6.35
C GLN A 341 18.47 28.83 -4.96
N PRO A 342 19.70 28.39 -4.73
CA PRO A 342 20.44 28.68 -3.52
C PRO A 342 20.90 30.15 -3.57
N ARG A 343 20.10 31.08 -3.05
CA ARG A 343 20.56 32.46 -2.83
C ARG A 343 21.31 32.50 -1.50
N ARG A 344 22.57 32.95 -1.52
CA ARG A 344 23.30 33.35 -0.30
C ARG A 344 22.52 34.48 0.38
N GLY A 345 22.07 34.23 1.63
CA GLY A 345 21.37 35.24 2.45
C GLY A 345 19.83 35.17 2.44
N SER A 346 19.17 34.21 1.78
CA SER A 346 17.73 34.04 1.95
C SER A 346 17.44 33.08 3.09
N ASN A 347 17.04 33.60 4.26
CA ASN A 347 16.59 32.82 5.42
C ASN A 347 15.37 31.97 5.02
N GLY A 348 15.49 30.64 4.99
CA GLY A 348 14.37 29.74 4.77
C GLY A 348 14.84 28.34 4.39
N HIS A 349 14.38 27.34 5.14
CA HIS A 349 14.83 25.95 5.03
C HIS A 349 14.15 25.15 3.91
N GLY A 350 13.28 25.77 3.10
CA GLY A 350 12.53 25.06 2.04
C GLY A 350 11.46 24.12 2.59
N LEU A 351 10.93 24.41 3.80
CA LEU A 351 9.88 23.61 4.43
C LEU A 351 8.47 24.18 4.31
N GLY A 352 8.31 25.48 4.02
CA GLY A 352 7.00 26.16 4.07
C GLY A 352 5.93 25.50 3.18
N LEU A 353 6.22 25.26 1.92
CA LEU A 353 5.24 24.61 1.02
C LEU A 353 5.04 23.13 1.28
N SER A 354 6.04 22.41 1.78
CA SER A 354 5.85 21.02 2.21
C SER A 354 4.96 20.92 3.45
N ILE A 355 5.04 21.88 4.38
CA ILE A 355 4.12 21.99 5.51
C ILE A 355 2.69 22.26 5.02
N VAL A 356 2.51 23.18 4.07
CA VAL A 356 1.20 23.43 3.44
C VAL A 356 0.61 22.15 2.86
N HIS A 357 1.41 21.39 2.13
CA HIS A 357 0.99 20.12 1.53
C HIS A 357 0.59 19.08 2.60
N ALA A 358 1.41 18.92 3.64
CA ALA A 358 1.15 17.97 4.72
C ALA A 358 -0.12 18.33 5.50
N ILE A 359 -0.30 19.61 5.86
CA ILE A 359 -1.49 20.08 6.57
C ILE A 359 -2.74 19.93 5.68
N ALA A 360 -2.65 20.28 4.40
CA ALA A 360 -3.76 20.10 3.46
C ALA A 360 -4.16 18.62 3.34
N ALA A 361 -3.19 17.72 3.22
CA ALA A 361 -3.41 16.28 3.19
C ALA A 361 -4.09 15.76 4.48
N ALA A 362 -3.64 16.21 5.66
CA ALA A 362 -4.26 15.89 6.95
C ALA A 362 -5.73 16.31 7.04
N HIS A 363 -6.07 17.45 6.41
CA HIS A 363 -7.45 17.95 6.32
C HIS A 363 -8.26 17.28 5.19
N GLY A 364 -7.65 16.41 4.35
CA GLY A 364 -8.27 15.86 3.15
C GLY A 364 -8.50 16.92 2.07
N ALA A 365 -7.76 18.02 2.12
CA ALA A 365 -7.80 19.10 1.15
C ALA A 365 -6.90 18.79 -0.04
N THR A 366 -7.20 19.41 -1.18
CA THR A 366 -6.39 19.33 -2.40
C THR A 366 -5.65 20.64 -2.61
N VAL A 367 -4.36 20.57 -2.94
CA VAL A 367 -3.52 21.71 -3.29
C VAL A 367 -3.32 21.72 -4.79
N ASN A 368 -3.62 22.84 -5.42
CA ASN A 368 -3.32 23.09 -6.82
C ASN A 368 -2.41 24.31 -6.92
N ALA A 369 -1.27 24.17 -7.59
CA ALA A 369 -0.30 25.24 -7.72
C ALA A 369 0.04 25.47 -9.20
N GLN A 370 0.16 26.73 -9.60
CA GLN A 370 0.45 27.11 -10.97
C GLN A 370 1.49 28.25 -11.00
N ALA A 371 2.51 28.08 -11.82
CA ALA A 371 3.45 29.17 -12.12
C ALA A 371 2.75 30.27 -12.94
N LEU A 372 2.90 31.52 -12.53
CA LEU A 372 2.33 32.65 -13.28
C LEU A 372 3.18 32.96 -14.49
N PRO A 373 2.58 33.32 -15.67
CA PRO A 373 3.31 33.55 -16.91
C PRO A 373 4.34 34.70 -16.85
N ARG A 374 4.09 35.67 -15.98
CA ARG A 374 5.00 36.82 -15.75
C ARG A 374 5.93 36.62 -14.55
N GLY A 375 6.00 35.43 -14.02
CA GLY A 375 6.72 35.08 -12.79
C GLY A 375 5.86 35.17 -11.54
N GLY A 376 6.17 34.33 -10.56
CA GLY A 376 5.41 34.15 -9.35
C GLY A 376 4.63 32.84 -9.32
N LEU A 377 3.84 32.65 -8.30
CA LEU A 377 3.13 31.39 -8.00
C LEU A 377 1.69 31.70 -7.57
N ALA A 378 0.75 30.90 -8.03
CA ALA A 378 -0.62 30.88 -7.53
C ALA A 378 -0.91 29.50 -6.92
N ILE A 379 -1.45 29.48 -5.71
CA ILE A 379 -1.76 28.25 -4.96
C ILE A 379 -3.20 28.32 -4.49
N ASP A 380 -4.00 27.31 -4.83
CA ASP A 380 -5.35 27.10 -4.37
C ASP A 380 -5.39 25.87 -3.42
N VAL A 381 -5.88 26.04 -2.22
CA VAL A 381 -6.14 24.96 -1.26
C VAL A 381 -7.63 24.80 -1.15
N THR A 382 -8.17 23.64 -1.56
CA THR A 382 -9.59 23.32 -1.54
C THR A 382 -9.88 22.31 -0.46
N PHE A 383 -10.61 22.70 0.57
CA PHE A 383 -11.01 21.85 1.67
C PHE A 383 -12.29 21.07 1.36
N PRO A 384 -12.48 19.86 1.89
CA PRO A 384 -13.72 19.13 1.75
C PRO A 384 -14.88 19.88 2.42
N PRO A 385 -16.14 19.64 1.99
CA PRO A 385 -17.27 20.26 2.65
C PRO A 385 -17.37 19.80 4.12
N PRO A 386 -17.78 20.67 5.05
CA PRO A 386 -17.97 20.30 6.45
C PRO A 386 -18.90 19.08 6.58
N GLY A 387 -18.57 18.13 7.48
CA GLY A 387 -19.36 16.91 7.72
C GLY A 387 -19.02 15.69 6.85
N ARG A 388 -18.03 15.74 5.93
CA ARG A 388 -17.50 14.55 5.28
C ARG A 388 -16.13 14.17 5.87
N VAL A 389 -16.13 13.18 6.76
CA VAL A 389 -14.92 12.50 7.19
C VAL A 389 -14.28 11.83 5.97
N ALA A 390 -13.05 12.18 5.65
CA ALA A 390 -12.27 11.49 4.63
C ALA A 390 -12.15 10.00 5.02
N GLY A 391 -12.86 9.11 4.31
CA GLY A 391 -12.85 7.67 4.59
C GLY A 391 -14.18 6.94 4.41
N GLN A 392 -15.31 7.65 4.22
CA GLN A 392 -16.56 6.95 3.86
C GLN A 392 -16.73 6.85 2.34
N PRO A 393 -16.74 5.61 1.76
CA PRO A 393 -17.09 5.44 0.35
C PRO A 393 -18.49 5.99 0.10
N ALA A 394 -18.66 6.74 -0.99
CA ALA A 394 -19.93 7.31 -1.41
C ALA A 394 -20.99 6.18 -1.49
N GLN A 395 -21.94 6.17 -0.56
CA GLN A 395 -23.17 5.38 -0.74
C GLN A 395 -23.86 5.93 -1.98
N ARG A 396 -23.81 5.16 -3.07
CA ARG A 396 -24.63 5.41 -4.27
C ARG A 396 -26.09 5.40 -3.81
N ALA A 397 -26.73 6.56 -3.85
CA ALA A 397 -28.17 6.65 -3.78
C ALA A 397 -28.73 5.92 -5.01
N SER A 398 -29.24 4.73 -4.81
CA SER A 398 -30.10 4.03 -5.76
C SER A 398 -31.48 4.75 -5.73
N ARG A 399 -31.80 5.41 -6.81
CA ARG A 399 -33.17 5.65 -7.27
C ARG A 399 -33.30 5.13 -8.67
#